data_37feda03c8c664887bb49fb81ddeb6e2
#
_entry.id   37feda03c8c664887bb49fb81ddeb6e2
#
_cell.length_a   1.000
_cell.length_b   1.000
_cell.length_c   1.000
_cell.angle_alpha   90.00
_cell.angle_beta   90.00
_cell.angle_gamma   90.00
#
_symmetry.space_group_name_H-M   'P 1'
#
loop_
_entity.id
_entity.type
_entity.pdbx_description
1 polymer ?
#
loop_
_entity_poly.entity_id
_entity_poly.type
_entity_poly.pdbx_seq_one_letter_code
_entity_poly.pdbx_strand_id
1 'polypeptide(L)' 'MMNGIQSAEVIQVIQTRSKRGEGTEKDPVRIVTQYWDFEGHLLAENDPFFRDVTSS' A
#
# COMPACT_ATOMS: atom_id res chain seq x y z
N MET A 1 3.90 -15.27 -9.52
CA MET A 1 3.35 -16.38 -10.24
C MET A 1 1.91 -16.21 -10.54
N MET A 2 1.53 -16.67 -11.66
CA MET A 2 0.15 -16.51 -12.07
C MET A 2 -0.68 -17.77 -11.94
N ASN A 3 -0.13 -18.74 -11.30
CA ASN A 3 -0.86 -19.97 -11.11
C ASN A 3 -2.05 -19.74 -10.22
N GLY A 4 -3.15 -20.33 -10.54
CA GLY A 4 -4.32 -20.24 -9.68
C GLY A 4 -5.21 -19.05 -9.91
N ILE A 5 -4.88 -18.19 -10.85
CA ILE A 5 -5.73 -17.07 -11.13
C ILE A 5 -6.98 -17.55 -11.84
N GLN A 6 -8.12 -17.21 -11.27
CA GLN A 6 -9.40 -17.59 -11.86
C GLN A 6 -9.87 -16.56 -12.86
N SER A 7 -9.53 -15.32 -12.66
CA SER A 7 -9.91 -14.26 -13.58
C SER A 7 -9.02 -13.06 -13.33
N ALA A 8 -9.03 -12.14 -14.27
CA ALA A 8 -8.30 -10.90 -14.13
C ALA A 8 -9.07 -9.82 -14.87
N GLU A 9 -9.14 -8.65 -14.28
CA GLU A 9 -9.84 -7.54 -14.93
C GLU A 9 -9.24 -6.25 -14.45
N VAL A 10 -9.44 -5.20 -15.22
CA VAL A 10 -8.97 -3.87 -14.86
C VAL A 10 -10.08 -3.18 -14.10
N ILE A 11 -9.74 -2.66 -12.94
CA ILE A 11 -10.70 -1.92 -12.14
C ILE A 11 -10.13 -0.55 -11.87
N GLN A 12 -10.97 0.36 -11.41
CA GLN A 12 -10.56 1.69 -11.05
C GLN A 12 -10.51 1.83 -9.53
N VAL A 13 -9.47 2.47 -9.05
CA VAL A 13 -9.31 2.71 -7.63
C VAL A 13 -8.81 4.13 -7.44
N ILE A 14 -8.91 4.62 -6.22
CA ILE A 14 -8.38 5.92 -5.86
C ILE A 14 -7.03 5.66 -5.22
N GLN A 15 -5.99 6.26 -5.76
CA GLN A 15 -4.65 6.15 -5.19
C GLN A 15 -4.36 7.42 -4.41
N THR A 16 -3.93 7.27 -3.18
CA THR A 16 -3.48 8.40 -2.39
C THR A 16 -2.03 8.18 -1.99
N ARG A 17 -1.29 9.27 -1.89
CA ARG A 17 0.10 9.23 -1.45
C ARG A 17 0.26 10.29 -0.40
N SER A 18 0.78 9.93 0.74
CA SER A 18 0.92 10.86 1.83
C SER A 18 2.21 10.59 2.57
N LYS A 19 2.71 11.62 3.22
CA LYS A 19 3.88 11.45 4.05
C LYS A 19 3.50 10.82 5.37
N ARG A 20 4.38 9.98 5.85
CA ARG A 20 4.20 9.38 7.16
C ARG A 20 5.57 9.35 7.83
N GLY A 21 5.60 9.53 9.14
CA GLY A 21 6.83 9.44 9.88
C GLY A 21 7.21 10.77 10.50
N GLU A 22 7.94 10.71 11.60
CA GLU A 22 8.35 11.92 12.32
C GLU A 22 9.74 12.36 11.96
N GLY A 23 10.46 11.60 11.16
CA GLY A 23 11.79 11.99 10.77
C GLY A 23 12.88 11.44 11.67
N THR A 24 12.58 10.45 12.47
CA THR A 24 13.57 9.84 13.33
C THR A 24 14.06 8.55 12.69
N GLU A 25 15.09 7.99 13.26
CA GLU A 25 15.58 6.72 12.74
C GLU A 25 14.55 5.62 12.87
N LYS A 26 13.77 5.66 13.91
CA LYS A 26 12.79 4.63 14.11
C LYS A 26 11.50 4.90 13.35
N ASP A 27 11.32 6.12 12.90
CA ASP A 27 10.10 6.50 12.21
C ASP A 27 10.47 7.49 11.11
N PRO A 28 11.16 7.04 10.08
CA PRO A 28 11.61 7.95 9.03
C PRO A 28 10.45 8.46 8.20
N VAL A 29 10.65 9.62 7.63
CA VAL A 29 9.66 10.18 6.73
C VAL A 29 9.71 9.38 5.43
N ARG A 30 8.54 8.94 4.98
CA ARG A 30 8.44 8.21 3.73
C ARG A 30 7.07 8.47 3.12
N ILE A 31 6.92 8.11 1.87
CA ILE A 31 5.65 8.25 1.19
C ILE A 31 4.93 6.91 1.24
N VAL A 32 3.72 6.93 1.75
CA VAL A 32 2.87 5.75 1.84
C VAL A 32 1.81 5.87 0.77
N THR A 33 1.66 4.84 0.00
CA THR A 33 0.67 4.79 -1.06
C THR A 33 -0.48 3.91 -0.62
N GLN A 34 -1.69 4.38 -0.79
CA GLN A 34 -2.87 3.64 -0.41
C GLN A 34 -3.84 3.60 -1.57
N TYR A 35 -4.61 2.54 -1.64
CA TYR A 35 -5.60 2.36 -2.70
C TYR A 35 -6.95 2.13 -2.05
N TRP A 36 -7.94 2.84 -2.56
CA TRP A 36 -9.27 2.88 -1.96
C TRP A 36 -10.30 2.61 -3.03
N ASP A 37 -11.44 2.05 -2.65
CA ASP A 37 -12.55 1.98 -3.56
C ASP A 37 -13.30 3.32 -3.52
N PHE A 38 -14.32 3.43 -4.34
CA PHE A 38 -15.04 4.69 -4.43
C PHE A 38 -15.95 4.92 -3.24
N GLU A 39 -16.06 3.94 -2.37
CA GLU A 39 -16.86 4.09 -1.17
C GLU A 39 -16.02 4.43 0.04
N GLY A 40 -14.73 4.56 -0.14
CA GLY A 40 -13.88 4.95 0.95
C GLY A 40 -13.27 3.81 1.74
N HIS A 41 -13.35 2.60 1.23
CA HIS A 41 -12.74 1.47 1.91
C HIS A 41 -11.31 1.28 1.45
N LEU A 42 -10.42 1.07 2.39
CA LEU A 42 -9.02 0.84 2.08
C LEU A 42 -8.85 -0.55 1.52
N LEU A 43 -8.27 -0.64 0.35
CA LEU A 43 -8.07 -1.92 -0.32
C LEU A 43 -6.66 -2.43 -0.16
N ALA A 44 -5.69 -1.53 -0.16
CA ALA A 44 -4.30 -1.94 -0.06
C ALA A 44 -3.47 -0.76 0.39
N GLU A 45 -2.34 -1.05 0.98
CA GLU A 45 -1.44 -0.01 1.44
C GLU A 45 -0.02 -0.47 1.21
N ASN A 46 0.82 0.43 0.76
CA ASN A 46 2.23 0.16 0.59
C ASN A 46 3.02 1.16 1.41
N ASP A 47 3.58 0.70 2.53
CA ASP A 47 4.42 1.50 3.39
C ASP A 47 5.81 0.90 3.32
N PRO A 48 6.75 1.54 2.64
CA PRO A 48 8.06 0.93 2.44
C PRO A 48 8.83 0.68 3.73
N PHE A 49 8.47 1.37 4.77
CA PHE A 49 9.17 1.18 6.03
C PHE A 49 8.87 -0.17 6.65
N PHE A 50 7.70 -0.70 6.41
CA PHE A 50 7.33 -1.94 7.06
C PHE A 50 7.47 -3.17 6.21
N ARG A 51 7.86 -3.02 4.97
CA ARG A 51 7.73 -4.16 4.10
C ARG A 51 8.65 -5.30 4.46
N ASP A 52 9.72 -5.04 5.18
CA ASP A 52 10.64 -6.10 5.49
C ASP A 52 10.38 -6.74 6.81
N VAL A 53 9.51 -6.23 7.57
CA VAL A 53 9.31 -6.70 8.92
C VAL A 53 8.83 -8.10 8.94
N THR A 54 7.98 -8.41 8.02
CA THR A 54 7.39 -9.71 8.01
C THR A 54 7.82 -10.49 6.86
N SER A 55 8.70 -9.96 6.16
CA SER A 55 9.11 -10.62 4.99
C SER A 55 9.58 -11.94 5.27
N SER A 56 9.81 -12.03 6.40
CA SER A 56 10.15 -13.32 6.65
C SER A 56 9.10 -14.21 6.29
#